data_9ee02833ea91b5b347ccbcbf99a90b82
#
_entry.id   9ee02833ea91b5b347ccbcbf99a90b82
#
_cell.length_a   1.000
_cell.length_b   1.000
_cell.length_c   1.000
_cell.angle_alpha   90.00
_cell.angle_beta   90.00
_cell.angle_gamma   90.00
#
_symmetry.space_group_name_H-M   'P 1'
#
loop_
_entity.id
_entity.type
_entity.pdbx_description
1 polymer ?
#
loop_
_entity_poly.entity_id
_entity_poly.type
_entity_poly.pdbx_seq_one_letter_code
_entity_poly.pdbx_strand_id
1 'polypeptide(L)'
;GHTIMADCLEYLLEVCDTSDHARVDSFQMGMTEEGILEQCLCGEPVIGSSFEKVKLLDRRDGFYGADIVEGGFDATDRELQSVEMDQELCVTPEFPYNWMYDGKKTDCAVFELKITCRSLFLIYKDSGEVDVGAADVLVDGVFRFRADPHVNNGLHCNAALVFAEEEAARHTVCIRIAEEDLDKKFTILGFGYVE
;
A
#
# COMPACT_ATOMS: atom_id res chain seq x y z
N GLY A 1 -9.44 8.12 4.80
CA GLY A 1 -9.13 7.27 5.95
C GLY A 1 -10.17 7.37 7.05
N HIS A 2 -10.43 8.56 7.59
CA HIS A 2 -11.38 8.73 8.74
C HIS A 2 -12.81 8.32 8.41
N THR A 3 -13.30 8.57 7.21
CA THR A 3 -14.65 8.18 6.77
C THR A 3 -14.81 6.66 6.79
N ILE A 4 -13.86 5.93 6.21
CA ILE A 4 -13.88 4.45 6.21
C ILE A 4 -13.82 3.89 7.62
N MET A 5 -13.01 4.49 8.51
CA MET A 5 -12.99 4.09 9.93
C MET A 5 -14.32 4.37 10.63
N ALA A 6 -14.97 5.49 10.34
CA ALA A 6 -16.29 5.81 10.90
C ALA A 6 -17.33 4.81 10.41
N ASP A 7 -17.37 4.53 9.12
CA ASP A 7 -18.28 3.56 8.52
C ASP A 7 -18.06 2.14 9.09
N CYS A 8 -16.79 1.73 9.31
CA CYS A 8 -16.47 0.47 9.97
C CYS A 8 -16.93 0.41 11.42
N LEU A 9 -16.81 1.53 12.17
CA LEU A 9 -17.27 1.61 13.55
C LEU A 9 -18.80 1.61 13.65
N GLU A 10 -19.50 2.35 12.77
CA GLU A 10 -20.95 2.34 12.67
C GLU A 10 -21.47 0.94 12.40
N TYR A 11 -20.90 0.26 11.42
CA TYR A 11 -21.21 -1.14 11.12
C TYR A 11 -20.94 -2.08 12.30
N LEU A 12 -19.80 -1.94 12.97
CA LEU A 12 -19.51 -2.74 14.16
C LEU A 12 -20.54 -2.53 15.26
N LEU A 13 -21.00 -1.29 15.47
CA LEU A 13 -22.03 -0.97 16.45
C LEU A 13 -23.39 -1.59 16.07
N GLU A 14 -23.77 -1.53 14.78
CA GLU A 14 -24.99 -2.17 14.27
C GLU A 14 -24.95 -3.69 14.42
N VAL A 15 -23.80 -4.32 14.09
CA VAL A 15 -23.60 -5.77 14.28
C VAL A 15 -23.64 -6.15 15.76
N CYS A 16 -23.04 -5.36 16.64
CA CYS A 16 -23.08 -5.60 18.08
C CYS A 16 -24.52 -5.48 18.61
N ASP A 17 -25.27 -4.47 18.18
CA ASP A 17 -26.67 -4.28 18.62
C ASP A 17 -27.59 -5.41 18.16
N THR A 18 -27.40 -5.87 16.91
CA THR A 18 -28.14 -7.04 16.39
C THR A 18 -27.66 -8.36 16.99
N SER A 19 -26.35 -8.48 17.34
CA SER A 19 -25.79 -9.73 17.89
C SER A 19 -26.11 -9.93 19.38
N ASP A 20 -26.41 -8.89 20.12
CA ASP A 20 -26.84 -9.04 21.52
C ASP A 20 -28.16 -9.84 21.62
N HIS A 21 -29.07 -9.67 20.68
CA HIS A 21 -30.26 -10.49 20.57
C HIS A 21 -29.96 -11.91 20.10
N ALA A 22 -29.07 -12.07 19.10
CA ALA A 22 -28.67 -13.38 18.59
C ALA A 22 -27.82 -14.17 19.59
N ARG A 23 -27.04 -13.51 20.46
CA ARG A 23 -26.23 -14.13 21.50
C ARG A 23 -27.09 -14.75 22.61
N VAL A 24 -28.20 -14.09 22.98
CA VAL A 24 -29.15 -14.65 23.94
C VAL A 24 -29.83 -15.88 23.36
N ASP A 25 -30.23 -15.85 22.07
CA ASP A 25 -30.88 -16.96 21.40
C ASP A 25 -29.91 -18.12 21.12
N SER A 26 -28.65 -17.84 20.75
CA SER A 26 -27.64 -18.89 20.49
C SER A 26 -27.15 -19.58 21.77
N PHE A 27 -27.11 -18.85 22.90
CA PHE A 27 -26.82 -19.45 24.19
C PHE A 27 -27.94 -20.42 24.64
N GLN A 28 -29.17 -20.12 24.27
CA GLN A 28 -30.31 -21.02 24.48
C GLN A 28 -30.31 -22.24 23.56
N MET A 29 -29.65 -22.16 22.38
CA MET A 29 -29.53 -23.27 21.43
C MET A 29 -28.29 -24.15 21.65
N GLY A 30 -27.47 -23.92 22.70
CA GLY A 30 -26.32 -24.75 23.04
C GLY A 30 -25.12 -24.67 22.06
N MET A 31 -24.98 -23.57 21.33
CA MET A 31 -23.80 -23.33 20.49
C MET A 31 -22.57 -23.03 21.38
N THR A 32 -21.44 -23.60 21.05
CA THR A 32 -20.16 -23.33 21.72
C THR A 32 -19.61 -21.97 21.26
N GLU A 33 -18.77 -21.33 22.09
CA GLU A 33 -18.07 -20.08 21.73
C GLU A 33 -17.29 -20.21 20.42
N GLU A 34 -16.69 -21.37 20.15
CA GLU A 34 -16.01 -21.69 18.88
C GLU A 34 -16.96 -21.67 17.67
N GLY A 35 -18.18 -22.20 17.81
CA GLY A 35 -19.17 -22.21 16.73
C GLY A 35 -19.70 -20.80 16.43
N ILE A 36 -19.80 -19.92 17.42
CA ILE A 36 -20.16 -18.50 17.22
C ILE A 36 -19.02 -17.76 16.51
N LEU A 37 -17.79 -18.02 16.88
CA LEU A 37 -16.61 -17.42 16.25
C LEU A 37 -16.47 -17.86 14.80
N GLU A 38 -16.66 -19.17 14.51
CA GLU A 38 -16.66 -19.67 13.13
C GLU A 38 -17.77 -19.01 12.27
N GLN A 39 -18.95 -18.83 12.83
CA GLN A 39 -20.07 -18.21 12.12
C GLN A 39 -19.83 -16.72 11.86
N CYS A 40 -19.18 -16.01 12.77
CA CYS A 40 -18.75 -14.61 12.57
C CYS A 40 -17.63 -14.48 11.53
N LEU A 41 -16.72 -15.46 11.46
CA LEU A 41 -15.59 -15.46 10.52
C LEU A 41 -15.98 -15.93 9.10
N CYS A 42 -17.14 -16.63 8.95
CA CYS A 42 -17.65 -17.09 7.66
C CYS A 42 -18.58 -16.09 6.95
N GLY A 43 -18.81 -14.91 7.52
CA GLY A 43 -19.60 -13.85 6.90
C GLY A 43 -18.90 -13.26 5.68
N GLU A 44 -19.67 -12.81 4.69
CA GLU A 44 -19.13 -12.05 3.57
C GLU A 44 -18.51 -10.73 4.10
N PRO A 45 -17.31 -10.32 3.63
CA PRO A 45 -16.70 -9.10 4.09
C PRO A 45 -17.52 -7.88 3.67
N VAL A 46 -17.87 -7.02 4.63
CA VAL A 46 -18.75 -5.85 4.45
C VAL A 46 -18.19 -4.83 3.47
N ILE A 47 -16.86 -4.69 3.43
CA ILE A 47 -16.16 -3.74 2.55
C ILE A 47 -15.61 -4.45 1.30
N GLY A 48 -15.92 -5.73 1.10
CA GLY A 48 -15.37 -6.56 0.04
C GLY A 48 -14.00 -7.16 0.39
N SER A 49 -13.61 -8.16 -0.39
CA SER A 49 -12.34 -8.90 -0.21
C SER A 49 -11.26 -8.49 -1.23
N SER A 50 -11.43 -7.37 -1.92
CA SER A 50 -10.57 -6.96 -3.03
C SER A 50 -9.10 -6.85 -2.65
N PHE A 51 -8.81 -6.56 -1.38
CA PHE A 51 -7.46 -6.40 -0.85
C PHE A 51 -7.07 -7.50 0.14
N GLU A 52 -7.85 -8.56 0.24
CA GLU A 52 -7.47 -9.75 0.98
C GLU A 52 -6.23 -10.39 0.32
N LYS A 53 -5.27 -10.81 1.13
CA LYS A 53 -4.01 -11.44 0.65
C LYS A 53 -3.09 -10.54 -0.17
N VAL A 54 -3.02 -9.25 0.16
CA VAL A 54 -2.00 -8.35 -0.41
C VAL A 54 -0.62 -8.92 -0.14
N LYS A 55 0.18 -9.03 -1.20
CA LYS A 55 1.60 -9.42 -1.15
C LYS A 55 2.47 -8.17 -1.32
N LEU A 56 3.63 -8.16 -0.69
CA LEU A 56 4.64 -7.11 -0.88
C LEU A 56 5.61 -7.51 -1.98
N LEU A 57 5.79 -6.62 -2.95
CA LEU A 57 6.83 -6.65 -3.96
C LEU A 57 7.87 -5.59 -3.61
N ASP A 58 9.11 -5.98 -3.37
CA ASP A 58 10.23 -5.10 -3.10
C ASP A 58 11.48 -5.53 -3.90
N ARG A 59 12.62 -4.90 -3.69
CA ARG A 59 13.86 -5.11 -4.44
C ARG A 59 14.61 -6.41 -4.09
N ARG A 60 14.01 -7.35 -3.37
CA ARG A 60 14.63 -8.64 -3.10
C ARG A 60 14.79 -9.47 -4.37
N ASP A 61 15.85 -10.30 -4.42
CA ASP A 61 16.05 -11.24 -5.53
C ASP A 61 14.87 -12.22 -5.65
N GLY A 62 14.38 -12.43 -6.87
CA GLY A 62 13.41 -13.46 -7.18
C GLY A 62 11.97 -12.99 -7.40
N PHE A 63 11.76 -11.90 -8.12
CA PHE A 63 10.42 -11.47 -8.56
C PHE A 63 9.79 -12.45 -9.54
N TYR A 64 9.04 -13.38 -9.02
CA TYR A 64 8.24 -14.25 -9.86
C TYR A 64 6.99 -13.51 -10.33
N GLY A 65 6.94 -13.16 -11.61
CA GLY A 65 5.75 -12.59 -12.27
C GLY A 65 5.78 -11.09 -12.53
N ALA A 66 6.87 -10.38 -12.19
CA ALA A 66 7.04 -8.96 -12.52
C ALA A 66 8.34 -8.71 -13.28
N ASP A 67 8.29 -7.81 -14.27
CA ASP A 67 9.47 -7.29 -14.95
C ASP A 67 9.72 -5.86 -14.49
N ILE A 68 10.91 -5.55 -13.99
CA ILE A 68 11.28 -4.25 -13.45
C ILE A 68 12.43 -3.65 -14.24
N VAL A 69 12.28 -2.38 -14.62
CA VAL A 69 13.37 -1.54 -15.13
C VAL A 69 13.52 -0.37 -14.17
N GLU A 70 14.56 -0.41 -13.36
CA GLU A 70 14.77 0.57 -12.27
C GLU A 70 15.08 1.98 -12.79
N GLY A 71 15.64 2.10 -14.01
CA GLY A 71 16.06 3.39 -14.55
C GLY A 71 17.02 4.12 -13.60
N GLY A 72 16.68 5.35 -13.22
CA GLY A 72 17.46 6.13 -12.26
C GLY A 72 17.19 5.82 -10.78
N PHE A 73 16.32 4.83 -10.47
CA PHE A 73 15.96 4.44 -9.10
C PHE A 73 16.85 3.30 -8.56
N ASP A 74 18.10 3.30 -8.90
CA ASP A 74 19.04 2.24 -8.55
C ASP A 74 19.75 2.41 -7.19
N ALA A 75 19.52 3.54 -6.53
CA ALA A 75 20.01 3.77 -5.17
C ALA A 75 19.11 3.10 -4.11
N THR A 76 19.58 3.07 -2.88
CA THR A 76 18.84 2.58 -1.71
C THR A 76 18.80 3.69 -0.65
N ASP A 77 17.61 4.03 -0.19
CA ASP A 77 17.41 4.92 0.95
C ASP A 77 17.67 4.13 2.24
N ARG A 78 18.62 4.62 3.03
CA ARG A 78 19.00 4.01 4.31
C ARG A 78 18.49 4.79 5.51
N GLU A 79 17.85 5.94 5.27
CA GLU A 79 17.38 6.87 6.32
C GLU A 79 15.89 6.68 6.63
N LEU A 80 15.25 5.65 6.04
CA LEU A 80 13.81 5.39 6.20
C LEU A 80 13.37 5.18 7.64
N GLN A 81 14.27 4.72 8.48
CA GLN A 81 13.94 4.24 9.82
C GLN A 81 13.97 5.32 10.88
N SER A 82 14.53 6.47 10.59
CA SER A 82 14.63 7.55 11.56
C SER A 82 13.31 8.30 11.79
N VAL A 83 12.35 8.16 10.87
CA VAL A 83 11.11 8.94 10.87
C VAL A 83 9.92 8.16 11.44
N GLU A 84 9.93 6.82 11.34
CA GLU A 84 8.80 5.96 11.73
C GLU A 84 9.06 5.16 13.00
N MET A 85 10.23 5.28 13.61
CA MET A 85 10.59 4.41 14.73
C MET A 85 10.16 5.00 16.08
N ASP A 86 9.14 4.38 16.66
CA ASP A 86 9.16 4.18 18.09
C ASP A 86 10.15 3.05 18.40
N GLN A 87 11.38 3.41 18.80
CA GLN A 87 12.46 2.46 19.06
C GLN A 87 12.11 1.41 20.13
N GLU A 88 11.09 1.67 20.95
CA GLU A 88 10.64 0.77 22.01
C GLU A 88 9.69 -0.31 21.48
N LEU A 89 8.92 -0.03 20.42
CA LEU A 89 7.93 -0.97 19.91
C LEU A 89 8.45 -1.91 18.83
N CYS A 90 9.50 -1.58 18.09
CA CYS A 90 10.12 -2.41 17.03
C CYS A 90 9.13 -3.03 16.02
N VAL A 91 7.96 -2.43 15.85
CA VAL A 91 6.87 -2.93 15.00
C VAL A 91 6.66 -2.13 13.72
N THR A 92 7.45 -1.08 13.53
CA THR A 92 7.39 -0.29 12.30
C THR A 92 7.95 -1.10 11.14
N PRO A 93 7.23 -1.22 10.01
CA PRO A 93 7.74 -1.94 8.86
C PRO A 93 9.03 -1.31 8.35
N GLU A 94 10.08 -2.10 8.33
CA GLU A 94 11.32 -1.71 7.67
C GLU A 94 11.22 -2.04 6.19
N PHE A 95 11.62 -1.10 5.33
CA PHE A 95 11.69 -1.29 3.88
C PHE A 95 13.14 -1.27 3.38
N PRO A 96 14.00 -2.21 3.80
CA PRO A 96 15.42 -2.20 3.46
C PRO A 96 15.68 -2.48 1.96
N TYR A 97 14.69 -3.04 1.27
CA TYR A 97 14.76 -3.41 -0.14
C TYR A 97 13.99 -2.42 -1.02
N ASN A 98 14.24 -1.13 -0.82
CA ASN A 98 13.59 -0.04 -1.54
C ASN A 98 14.35 0.36 -2.81
N TRP A 99 13.72 1.20 -3.63
CA TRP A 99 14.30 1.84 -4.80
C TRP A 99 14.30 3.35 -4.60
N MET A 100 15.47 3.99 -4.65
CA MET A 100 15.58 5.43 -4.51
C MET A 100 16.14 6.04 -5.79
N TYR A 101 15.45 7.05 -6.30
CA TYR A 101 15.97 8.03 -7.21
C TYR A 101 16.71 9.10 -6.39
N ASP A 102 17.99 9.36 -6.69
CA ASP A 102 18.85 10.23 -5.86
C ASP A 102 19.07 11.63 -6.46
N GLY A 103 18.31 12.02 -7.48
CA GLY A 103 18.38 13.32 -8.15
C GLY A 103 19.55 13.50 -9.13
N LYS A 104 20.39 12.45 -9.38
CA LYS A 104 21.59 12.59 -10.20
C LYS A 104 21.44 12.13 -11.65
N LYS A 105 20.46 11.26 -11.94
CA LYS A 105 20.27 10.62 -13.25
C LYS A 105 19.06 11.14 -13.97
N THR A 106 19.05 12.45 -14.26
CA THR A 106 17.89 13.18 -14.81
C THR A 106 17.44 12.71 -16.19
N ASP A 107 18.32 12.05 -16.97
CA ASP A 107 18.05 11.49 -18.28
C ASP A 107 17.31 10.15 -18.24
N CYS A 108 17.24 9.50 -17.09
CA CYS A 108 16.55 8.23 -16.89
C CYS A 108 15.69 8.20 -15.60
N ALA A 109 15.06 9.32 -15.26
CA ALA A 109 14.23 9.51 -14.06
C ALA A 109 12.86 8.81 -14.16
N VAL A 110 12.85 7.55 -14.64
CA VAL A 110 11.67 6.71 -14.84
C VAL A 110 11.94 5.31 -14.29
N PHE A 111 11.00 4.82 -13.48
CA PHE A 111 10.92 3.43 -13.04
C PHE A 111 9.76 2.76 -13.79
N GLU A 112 9.98 1.57 -14.34
CA GLU A 112 8.95 0.79 -15.02
C GLU A 112 8.74 -0.56 -14.35
N LEU A 113 7.49 -0.89 -14.03
CA LEU A 113 7.05 -2.17 -13.51
C LEU A 113 6.00 -2.78 -14.47
N LYS A 114 6.28 -4.00 -14.97
CA LYS A 114 5.27 -4.81 -15.67
C LYS A 114 4.84 -5.96 -14.77
N ILE A 115 3.57 -5.97 -14.40
CA ILE A 115 3.02 -6.94 -13.45
C ILE A 115 1.65 -7.43 -13.92
N THR A 116 1.35 -8.70 -13.62
CA THR A 116 0.01 -9.27 -13.78
C THR A 116 -0.64 -9.38 -12.41
N CYS A 117 -1.64 -8.55 -12.14
CA CYS A 117 -2.38 -8.55 -10.89
C CYS A 117 -3.74 -7.87 -11.08
N ARG A 118 -4.66 -8.06 -10.13
CA ARG A 118 -5.96 -7.38 -10.13
C ARG A 118 -5.95 -6.05 -9.37
N SER A 119 -5.05 -5.89 -8.41
CA SER A 119 -4.92 -4.64 -7.65
C SER A 119 -3.45 -4.34 -7.36
N LEU A 120 -3.10 -3.07 -7.41
CA LEU A 120 -1.75 -2.60 -7.14
C LEU A 120 -1.77 -1.35 -6.28
N PHE A 121 -0.91 -1.33 -5.27
CA PHE A 121 -0.59 -0.16 -4.45
C PHE A 121 0.85 0.24 -4.69
N LEU A 122 1.11 1.53 -4.78
CA LEU A 122 2.45 2.11 -4.66
C LEU A 122 2.65 2.51 -3.20
N ILE A 123 3.73 1.98 -2.60
CA ILE A 123 4.16 2.36 -1.24
C ILE A 123 5.42 3.23 -1.41
N TYR A 124 5.36 4.48 -0.95
CA TYR A 124 6.46 5.42 -1.09
C TYR A 124 6.71 6.22 0.19
N LYS A 125 7.94 6.70 0.34
CA LYS A 125 8.36 7.47 1.51
C LYS A 125 7.61 8.79 1.56
N ASP A 126 7.09 9.14 2.74
CA ASP A 126 6.68 10.50 3.08
C ASP A 126 7.87 11.25 3.68
N SER A 127 7.99 12.54 3.42
CA SER A 127 9.11 13.35 3.92
C SER A 127 8.73 14.82 4.00
N GLY A 128 9.18 15.48 5.06
CA GLY A 128 9.13 16.95 5.19
C GLY A 128 10.33 17.69 4.59
N GLU A 129 11.28 16.96 3.97
CA GLU A 129 12.53 17.53 3.48
C GLU A 129 12.36 18.19 2.11
N VAL A 130 13.04 19.31 1.90
CA VAL A 130 12.93 20.11 0.66
C VAL A 130 13.64 19.48 -0.54
N ASP A 131 14.54 18.53 -0.32
CA ASP A 131 15.29 17.80 -1.35
C ASP A 131 14.60 16.51 -1.80
N VAL A 132 13.37 16.29 -1.33
CA VAL A 132 12.45 15.22 -1.80
C VAL A 132 11.42 15.84 -2.72
N GLY A 133 11.12 15.17 -3.84
CA GLY A 133 10.22 15.65 -4.88
C GLY A 133 9.11 14.67 -5.19
N ALA A 134 8.17 15.10 -6.03
CA ALA A 134 7.03 14.31 -6.44
C ALA A 134 7.32 13.43 -7.66
N ALA A 135 6.51 12.38 -7.83
CA ALA A 135 6.55 11.53 -9.02
C ALA A 135 5.15 11.34 -9.63
N ASP A 136 5.07 11.35 -10.95
CA ASP A 136 3.85 11.05 -11.69
C ASP A 136 3.73 9.53 -11.90
N VAL A 137 2.56 8.99 -11.60
CA VAL A 137 2.23 7.57 -11.76
C VAL A 137 1.33 7.41 -12.98
N LEU A 138 1.79 6.58 -13.93
CA LEU A 138 1.07 6.25 -15.15
C LEU A 138 0.82 4.73 -15.20
N VAL A 139 -0.33 4.34 -15.72
CA VAL A 139 -0.68 2.93 -16.01
C VAL A 139 -1.01 2.84 -17.50
N ASP A 140 -0.31 1.98 -18.22
CA ASP A 140 -0.46 1.78 -19.67
C ASP A 140 -0.37 3.10 -20.47
N GLY A 141 0.53 3.99 -20.02
CA GLY A 141 0.73 5.31 -20.60
C GLY A 141 -0.29 6.38 -20.20
N VAL A 142 -1.30 6.04 -19.40
CA VAL A 142 -2.32 6.97 -18.89
C VAL A 142 -1.96 7.46 -17.51
N PHE A 143 -1.88 8.78 -17.32
CA PHE A 143 -1.67 9.40 -16.02
C PHE A 143 -2.78 9.02 -15.03
N ARG A 144 -2.41 8.62 -13.83
CA ARG A 144 -3.34 8.27 -12.75
C ARG A 144 -3.35 9.31 -11.65
N PHE A 145 -2.21 9.56 -11.06
CA PHE A 145 -2.06 10.55 -9.98
C PHE A 145 -0.60 10.98 -9.83
N ARG A 146 -0.38 12.04 -9.08
CA ARG A 146 0.94 12.46 -8.62
C ARG A 146 1.18 11.96 -7.20
N ALA A 147 2.23 11.17 -7.00
CA ALA A 147 2.71 10.76 -5.69
C ALA A 147 3.50 11.91 -5.08
N ASP A 148 2.88 12.60 -4.13
CA ASP A 148 3.49 13.72 -3.39
C ASP A 148 4.01 13.21 -2.04
N PRO A 149 5.31 13.28 -1.75
CA PRO A 149 5.88 12.81 -0.49
C PRO A 149 5.63 13.76 0.69
N HIS A 150 5.04 14.91 0.49
CA HIS A 150 4.85 15.93 1.54
C HIS A 150 3.45 15.90 2.20
N VAL A 151 2.68 14.83 2.00
CA VAL A 151 1.29 14.76 2.48
C VAL A 151 1.19 14.68 4.00
N ASN A 152 2.11 13.93 4.64
CA ASN A 152 2.08 13.69 6.10
C ASN A 152 3.30 14.28 6.83
N ASN A 153 4.11 15.10 6.18
CA ASN A 153 5.32 15.72 6.74
C ASN A 153 6.35 14.72 7.31
N GLY A 154 6.46 13.55 6.70
CA GLY A 154 7.43 12.53 7.07
C GLY A 154 7.03 11.66 8.28
N LEU A 155 5.76 11.67 8.68
CA LEU A 155 5.29 10.89 9.82
C LEU A 155 5.00 9.42 9.48
N HIS A 156 4.66 9.12 8.21
CA HIS A 156 4.26 7.78 7.78
C HIS A 156 4.69 7.55 6.32
N CYS A 157 4.79 6.28 5.92
CA CYS A 157 4.82 5.94 4.49
C CYS A 157 3.43 6.15 3.86
N ASN A 158 3.42 6.50 2.58
CA ASN A 158 2.19 6.63 1.81
C ASN A 158 1.92 5.35 1.05
N ALA A 159 0.70 4.83 1.14
CA ALA A 159 0.22 3.72 0.31
C ALA A 159 -0.91 4.24 -0.58
N ALA A 160 -0.63 4.40 -1.88
CA ALA A 160 -1.59 4.90 -2.86
C ALA A 160 -2.10 3.76 -3.74
N LEU A 161 -3.42 3.65 -3.91
CA LEU A 161 -4.03 2.71 -4.83
C LEU A 161 -3.76 3.16 -6.27
N VAL A 162 -3.05 2.32 -7.04
CA VAL A 162 -2.75 2.58 -8.45
C VAL A 162 -3.90 2.14 -9.34
N PHE A 163 -4.41 0.93 -9.12
CA PHE A 163 -5.63 0.39 -9.73
C PHE A 163 -6.21 -0.75 -8.89
N ALA A 164 -7.51 -1.02 -9.09
CA ALA A 164 -8.20 -2.21 -8.61
C ALA A 164 -9.20 -2.65 -9.67
N GLU A 165 -9.10 -3.90 -10.10
CA GLU A 165 -9.91 -4.51 -11.16
C GLU A 165 -10.51 -5.83 -10.65
N GLU A 166 -11.54 -6.32 -11.31
CA GLU A 166 -12.21 -7.57 -10.93
C GLU A 166 -11.33 -8.78 -11.26
N GLU A 167 -10.64 -8.72 -12.40
CA GLU A 167 -9.78 -9.80 -12.90
C GLU A 167 -8.33 -9.34 -13.00
N ALA A 168 -7.39 -10.28 -12.84
CA ALA A 168 -5.98 -9.99 -13.00
C ALA A 168 -5.66 -9.74 -14.48
N ALA A 169 -5.03 -8.60 -14.77
CA ALA A 169 -4.54 -8.23 -16.08
C ALA A 169 -3.06 -7.80 -16.02
N ARG A 170 -2.38 -7.83 -17.17
CA ARG A 170 -1.00 -7.37 -17.26
C ARG A 170 -0.97 -5.88 -17.56
N HIS A 171 -0.36 -5.12 -16.66
CA HIS A 171 -0.21 -3.67 -16.78
C HIS A 171 1.27 -3.26 -16.82
N THR A 172 1.52 -2.13 -17.48
CA THR A 172 2.79 -1.40 -17.41
C THR A 172 2.58 -0.16 -16.55
N VAL A 173 3.24 -0.13 -15.39
CA VAL A 173 3.22 1.00 -14.47
C VAL A 173 4.52 1.77 -14.58
N CYS A 174 4.45 3.06 -14.90
CA CYS A 174 5.59 3.95 -14.96
C CYS A 174 5.50 4.96 -13.82
N ILE A 175 6.59 5.09 -13.05
CA ILE A 175 6.77 6.12 -12.04
C ILE A 175 7.85 7.05 -12.54
N ARG A 176 7.48 8.28 -12.85
CA ARG A 176 8.37 9.28 -13.44
C ARG A 176 8.47 10.47 -12.52
N ILE A 177 9.70 10.87 -12.20
CA ILE A 177 9.92 12.09 -11.41
C ILE A 177 9.30 13.28 -12.14
N ALA A 178 8.63 14.15 -11.39
CA ALA A 178 8.04 15.37 -11.92
C ALA A 178 9.13 16.25 -12.53
N GLU A 179 8.83 16.95 -13.65
CA GLU A 179 9.83 17.74 -14.39
C GLU A 179 10.48 18.82 -13.53
N GLU A 180 9.74 19.40 -12.60
CA GLU A 180 10.19 20.40 -11.65
C GLU A 180 11.06 19.84 -10.50
N ASP A 181 11.11 18.51 -10.33
CA ASP A 181 11.74 17.84 -9.21
C ASP A 181 12.87 16.87 -9.63
N LEU A 182 13.35 16.99 -10.88
CA LEU A 182 14.37 16.07 -11.44
C LEU A 182 15.69 16.03 -10.66
N ASP A 183 16.01 17.06 -9.91
CA ASP A 183 17.18 17.16 -9.05
C ASP A 183 16.93 16.70 -7.61
N LYS A 184 15.70 16.28 -7.30
CA LYS A 184 15.28 15.84 -5.96
C LYS A 184 15.20 14.32 -5.85
N LYS A 185 15.18 13.84 -4.62
CA LYS A 185 15.05 12.43 -4.28
C LYS A 185 13.60 11.97 -4.32
N PHE A 186 13.38 10.70 -4.63
CA PHE A 186 12.10 10.01 -4.44
C PHE A 186 12.35 8.53 -4.11
N THR A 187 11.67 8.00 -3.10
CA THR A 187 11.87 6.62 -2.66
C THR A 187 10.60 5.80 -2.79
N ILE A 188 10.67 4.77 -3.63
CA ILE A 188 9.68 3.70 -3.70
C ILE A 188 10.04 2.66 -2.64
N LEU A 189 9.20 2.49 -1.64
CA LEU A 189 9.39 1.52 -0.56
C LEU A 189 9.06 0.08 -1.01
N GLY A 190 8.07 -0.03 -1.89
CA GLY A 190 7.61 -1.28 -2.44
C GLY A 190 6.27 -1.13 -3.15
N PHE A 191 5.71 -2.27 -3.55
CA PHE A 191 4.38 -2.35 -4.11
C PHE A 191 3.57 -3.41 -3.36
N GLY A 192 2.34 -3.06 -2.97
CA GLY A 192 1.35 -4.04 -2.53
C GLY A 192 0.55 -4.53 -3.73
N TYR A 193 0.40 -5.84 -3.93
CA TYR A 193 -0.38 -6.36 -5.07
C TYR A 193 -1.25 -7.55 -4.68
N VAL A 194 -2.34 -7.74 -5.41
CA VAL A 194 -3.24 -8.89 -5.30
C VAL A 194 -3.33 -9.57 -6.67
N GLU A 195 -3.05 -10.86 -6.69
CA GLU A 195 -3.17 -11.72 -7.90
C GLU A 195 -4.61 -11.96 -8.32
#